data_505f22c0254e29e17453de0eb4ea8df1
#
_entry.id   505f22c0254e29e17453de0eb4ea8df1
#
_cell.length_a   1.000
_cell.length_b   1.000
_cell.length_c   1.000
_cell.angle_alpha   90.00
_cell.angle_beta   90.00
_cell.angle_gamma   90.00
#
_symmetry.space_group_name_H-M   'P 1'
#
loop_
_entity.id
_entity.type
_entity.pdbx_description
1 polymer ?
#
loop_
_entity_poly.entity_id
_entity_poly.type
_entity_poly.pdbx_seq_one_letter_code
_entity_poly.pdbx_strand_id
1 'polypeptide(L)'
;MRADRRLQRHNQTIEEILDLAIQVMAEDGVAALSLAEVARRMGMRPPSLYQYFPSKLAVYDALFERGARQTLAILEAYQSRIAENPLEGLAAAQAAWNDWVMTNPVLAQLLYWRPVPGFEPSPKAYQPALQLQDLGWAALQAAVDAGQLARAAASEEGAALYTILMAGVISQQLANEPAATAATGRFTRLTPTVLDMFIRYYAPAPGVLKEGEPDDRLPDPGRGPTPD
;
A
#
# COMPACT_ATOMS: atom_id res chain seq x y z
N MET A 1 5.11 -34.30 15.16
CA MET A 1 4.55 -34.97 13.96
C MET A 1 3.02 -35.01 13.88
N ARG A 2 2.23 -35.57 14.86
CA ARG A 2 0.75 -35.56 14.75
C ARG A 2 0.12 -34.17 14.98
N ALA A 3 0.64 -33.40 15.94
CA ALA A 3 0.17 -32.03 16.23
C ALA A 3 0.43 -31.09 15.02
N ASP A 4 1.62 -31.18 14.38
CA ASP A 4 1.95 -30.39 13.19
C ASP A 4 0.98 -30.64 12.02
N ARG A 5 0.66 -31.91 11.74
CA ARG A 5 -0.27 -32.25 10.66
C ARG A 5 -1.69 -31.75 10.93
N ARG A 6 -2.10 -31.71 12.20
CA ARG A 6 -3.42 -31.17 12.58
C ARG A 6 -3.44 -29.67 12.39
N LEU A 7 -2.40 -28.96 12.82
CA LEU A 7 -2.26 -27.52 12.65
C LEU A 7 -2.20 -27.14 11.16
N GLN A 8 -1.42 -27.86 10.36
CA GLN A 8 -1.35 -27.64 8.91
C GLN A 8 -2.71 -27.79 8.23
N ARG A 9 -3.46 -28.87 8.55
CA ARG A 9 -4.82 -29.06 8.01
C ARG A 9 -5.78 -27.97 8.45
N HIS A 10 -5.68 -27.51 9.70
CA HIS A 10 -6.51 -26.44 10.21
C HIS A 10 -6.24 -25.13 9.45
N ASN A 11 -4.95 -24.76 9.26
CA ASN A 11 -4.57 -23.58 8.51
C ASN A 11 -4.98 -23.69 7.03
N GLN A 12 -4.80 -24.85 6.41
CA GLN A 12 -5.24 -25.08 5.04
C GLN A 12 -6.75 -24.88 4.88
N THR A 13 -7.55 -25.39 5.83
CA THR A 13 -9.01 -25.16 5.80
C THR A 13 -9.37 -23.69 5.96
N ILE A 14 -8.64 -22.93 6.80
CA ILE A 14 -8.81 -21.48 6.93
C ILE A 14 -8.58 -20.79 5.58
N GLU A 15 -7.47 -21.11 4.90
CA GLU A 15 -7.15 -20.52 3.60
C GLU A 15 -8.23 -20.86 2.55
N GLU A 16 -8.71 -22.10 2.50
CA GLU A 16 -9.79 -22.53 1.61
C GLU A 16 -11.10 -21.77 1.88
N ILE A 17 -11.46 -21.54 3.16
CA ILE A 17 -12.61 -20.72 3.54
C ILE A 17 -12.46 -19.28 3.04
N LEU A 18 -11.29 -18.68 3.21
CA LEU A 18 -11.03 -17.32 2.80
C LEU A 18 -11.05 -17.17 1.27
N ASP A 19 -10.51 -18.15 0.53
CA ASP A 19 -10.54 -18.14 -0.94
C ASP A 19 -11.97 -18.26 -1.48
N LEU A 20 -12.79 -19.13 -0.90
CA LEU A 20 -14.21 -19.23 -1.27
C LEU A 20 -15.01 -17.99 -0.86
N ALA A 21 -14.67 -17.37 0.28
CA ALA A 21 -15.28 -16.10 0.68
C ALA A 21 -14.99 -14.99 -0.34
N ILE A 22 -13.76 -14.92 -0.87
CA ILE A 22 -13.40 -13.99 -1.95
C ILE A 22 -14.25 -14.26 -3.21
N GLN A 23 -14.42 -15.52 -3.58
CA GLN A 23 -15.24 -15.89 -4.74
C GLN A 23 -16.71 -15.47 -4.58
N VAL A 24 -17.31 -15.75 -3.41
CA VAL A 24 -18.69 -15.32 -3.10
C VAL A 24 -18.81 -13.79 -3.16
N MET A 25 -17.84 -13.08 -2.58
CA MET A 25 -17.82 -11.62 -2.62
C MET A 25 -17.60 -11.05 -4.03
N ALA A 26 -16.85 -11.75 -4.87
CA ALA A 26 -16.66 -11.34 -6.27
C ALA A 26 -17.96 -11.46 -7.10
N GLU A 27 -18.78 -12.46 -6.80
CA GLU A 27 -20.06 -12.71 -7.47
C GLU A 27 -21.17 -11.80 -6.96
N ASP A 28 -21.31 -11.67 -5.63
CA ASP A 28 -22.45 -11.03 -4.97
C ASP A 28 -22.17 -9.62 -4.44
N GLY A 29 -20.89 -9.20 -4.47
CA GLY A 29 -20.40 -7.97 -3.87
C GLY A 29 -19.82 -8.16 -2.47
N VAL A 30 -18.85 -7.29 -2.11
CA VAL A 30 -18.06 -7.45 -0.86
C VAL A 30 -18.94 -7.48 0.40
N ALA A 31 -19.97 -6.63 0.48
CA ALA A 31 -20.87 -6.59 1.63
C ALA A 31 -21.82 -7.81 1.72
N ALA A 32 -22.03 -8.52 0.62
CA ALA A 32 -23.01 -9.60 0.50
C ALA A 32 -22.47 -10.98 0.92
N LEU A 33 -21.23 -11.08 1.45
CA LEU A 33 -20.64 -12.36 1.91
C LEU A 33 -21.66 -13.20 2.70
N SER A 34 -21.83 -14.45 2.29
CA SER A 34 -22.69 -15.44 2.93
C SER A 34 -21.87 -16.63 3.46
N LEU A 35 -21.75 -16.77 4.78
CA LEU A 35 -21.06 -17.92 5.37
C LEU A 35 -21.79 -19.25 5.09
N ALA A 36 -23.10 -19.23 4.91
CA ALA A 36 -23.87 -20.42 4.51
C ALA A 36 -23.48 -20.87 3.10
N GLU A 37 -23.29 -19.93 2.16
CA GLU A 37 -22.84 -20.23 0.81
C GLU A 37 -21.39 -20.73 0.79
N VAL A 38 -20.49 -20.12 1.56
CA VAL A 38 -19.11 -20.60 1.71
C VAL A 38 -19.09 -22.03 2.24
N ALA A 39 -19.87 -22.34 3.31
CA ALA A 39 -19.97 -23.70 3.85
C ALA A 39 -20.51 -24.69 2.81
N ARG A 40 -21.53 -24.31 2.04
CA ARG A 40 -22.09 -25.12 0.96
C ARG A 40 -21.05 -25.44 -0.12
N ARG A 41 -20.26 -24.46 -0.55
CA ARG A 41 -19.16 -24.65 -1.54
C ARG A 41 -18.06 -25.56 -1.02
N MET A 42 -17.76 -25.48 0.28
CA MET A 42 -16.81 -26.39 0.95
C MET A 42 -17.36 -27.81 1.17
N GLY A 43 -18.63 -28.07 0.92
CA GLY A 43 -19.27 -29.35 1.27
C GLY A 43 -19.36 -29.60 2.76
N MET A 44 -19.33 -28.55 3.60
CA MET A 44 -19.46 -28.66 5.06
C MET A 44 -20.78 -28.11 5.58
N ARG A 45 -21.16 -28.56 6.78
CA ARG A 45 -22.35 -27.99 7.46
C ARG A 45 -21.99 -26.60 8.02
N PRO A 46 -22.90 -25.59 7.96
CA PRO A 46 -22.63 -24.26 8.49
C PRO A 46 -22.09 -24.22 9.93
N PRO A 47 -22.57 -25.06 10.91
CA PRO A 47 -21.99 -25.09 12.24
C PRO A 47 -20.50 -25.46 12.30
N SER A 48 -20.00 -26.22 11.33
CA SER A 48 -18.59 -26.60 11.26
C SER A 48 -17.71 -25.42 10.83
N LEU A 49 -18.23 -24.51 9.98
CA LEU A 49 -17.53 -23.31 9.56
C LEU A 49 -17.33 -22.33 10.74
N TYR A 50 -18.34 -22.22 11.62
CA TYR A 50 -18.24 -21.37 12.81
C TYR A 50 -17.18 -21.81 13.82
N GLN A 51 -16.63 -23.03 13.70
CA GLN A 51 -15.46 -23.47 14.49
C GLN A 51 -14.16 -22.80 14.01
N TYR A 52 -14.10 -22.32 12.76
CA TYR A 52 -12.97 -21.61 12.19
C TYR A 52 -13.18 -20.08 12.29
N PHE A 53 -14.36 -19.61 11.97
CA PHE A 53 -14.72 -18.20 12.00
C PHE A 53 -16.02 -18.00 12.78
N PRO A 54 -15.96 -17.41 13.98
CA PRO A 54 -17.12 -17.28 14.86
C PRO A 54 -18.20 -16.33 14.33
N SER A 55 -17.86 -15.50 13.33
CA SER A 55 -18.78 -14.55 12.73
C SER A 55 -18.35 -14.17 11.30
N LYS A 56 -19.25 -13.56 10.54
CA LYS A 56 -18.96 -12.95 9.24
C LYS A 56 -17.88 -11.86 9.36
N LEU A 57 -17.90 -11.06 10.43
CA LEU A 57 -16.90 -10.03 10.68
C LEU A 57 -15.51 -10.62 10.91
N ALA A 58 -15.40 -11.80 11.53
CA ALA A 58 -14.12 -12.48 11.68
C ALA A 58 -13.51 -12.93 10.33
N VAL A 59 -14.33 -13.26 9.33
CA VAL A 59 -13.85 -13.54 7.97
C VAL A 59 -13.37 -12.26 7.30
N TYR A 60 -14.10 -11.16 7.42
CA TYR A 60 -13.64 -9.87 6.92
C TYR A 60 -12.33 -9.43 7.57
N ASP A 61 -12.18 -9.64 8.87
CA ASP A 61 -10.95 -9.30 9.62
C ASP A 61 -9.74 -10.07 9.08
N ALA A 62 -9.89 -11.38 8.88
CA ALA A 62 -8.83 -12.22 8.31
C ALA A 62 -8.52 -11.86 6.85
N LEU A 63 -9.52 -11.50 6.04
CA LEU A 63 -9.32 -11.06 4.66
C LEU A 63 -8.65 -9.69 4.59
N PHE A 64 -9.01 -8.78 5.51
CA PHE A 64 -8.32 -7.50 5.65
C PHE A 64 -6.83 -7.71 5.99
N GLU A 65 -6.53 -8.55 7.00
CA GLU A 65 -5.14 -8.89 7.36
C GLU A 65 -4.39 -9.50 6.16
N ARG A 66 -5.02 -10.43 5.42
CA ARG A 66 -4.43 -11.06 4.23
C ARG A 66 -4.08 -10.02 3.17
N GLY A 67 -5.01 -9.14 2.80
CA GLY A 67 -4.78 -8.10 1.82
C GLY A 67 -3.71 -7.10 2.26
N ALA A 68 -3.75 -6.66 3.51
CA ALA A 68 -2.77 -5.74 4.08
C ALA A 68 -1.35 -6.35 4.09
N ARG A 69 -1.20 -7.64 4.41
CA ARG A 69 0.08 -8.35 4.33
C ARG A 69 0.60 -8.47 2.90
N GLN A 70 -0.29 -8.72 1.94
CA GLN A 70 0.11 -8.83 0.53
C GLN A 70 0.60 -7.48 -0.02
N THR A 71 -0.07 -6.39 0.31
CA THR A 71 0.37 -5.05 -0.11
C THR A 71 1.65 -4.59 0.61
N LEU A 72 1.81 -4.92 1.89
CA LEU A 72 3.06 -4.71 2.62
C LEU A 72 4.23 -5.45 1.94
N ALA A 73 4.06 -6.74 1.64
CA ALA A 73 5.08 -7.55 0.99
C ALA A 73 5.50 -7.00 -0.39
N ILE A 74 4.60 -6.33 -1.12
CA ILE A 74 4.96 -5.64 -2.36
C ILE A 74 5.99 -4.55 -2.05
N LEU A 75 5.70 -3.63 -1.14
CA LEU A 75 6.61 -2.53 -0.83
C LEU A 75 7.94 -3.03 -0.22
N GLU A 76 7.89 -4.07 0.61
CA GLU A 76 9.08 -4.74 1.15
C GLU A 76 9.98 -5.30 0.04
N ALA A 77 9.41 -5.88 -1.01
CA ALA A 77 10.17 -6.43 -2.14
C ALA A 77 10.93 -5.36 -2.95
N TYR A 78 10.50 -4.10 -2.86
CA TYR A 78 11.15 -2.99 -3.56
C TYR A 78 12.10 -2.15 -2.69
N GLN A 79 12.30 -2.50 -1.41
CA GLN A 79 13.13 -1.71 -0.48
C GLN A 79 14.56 -1.50 -0.98
N SER A 80 15.22 -2.54 -1.54
CA SER A 80 16.58 -2.40 -2.09
C SER A 80 16.61 -1.41 -3.25
N ARG A 81 15.62 -1.46 -4.15
CA ARG A 81 15.54 -0.54 -5.28
C ARG A 81 15.22 0.89 -4.84
N ILE A 82 14.39 1.05 -3.81
CA ILE A 82 14.12 2.36 -3.20
C ILE A 82 15.39 2.92 -2.55
N ALA A 83 16.19 2.10 -1.89
CA ALA A 83 17.46 2.52 -1.31
C ALA A 83 18.50 2.97 -2.36
N GLU A 84 18.54 2.32 -3.53
CA GLU A 84 19.43 2.68 -4.64
C GLU A 84 18.94 3.92 -5.41
N ASN A 85 17.68 3.98 -5.76
CA ASN A 85 17.03 5.09 -6.45
C ASN A 85 15.58 5.24 -5.98
N PRO A 86 15.32 6.14 -5.00
CA PRO A 86 14.02 6.24 -4.33
C PRO A 86 12.83 6.43 -5.27
N LEU A 87 12.89 7.37 -6.21
CA LEU A 87 11.76 7.62 -7.11
C LEU A 87 11.51 6.48 -8.10
N GLU A 88 12.57 5.87 -8.61
CA GLU A 88 12.45 4.71 -9.49
C GLU A 88 11.90 3.49 -8.74
N GLY A 89 12.38 3.26 -7.52
CA GLY A 89 11.88 2.20 -6.65
C GLY A 89 10.41 2.38 -6.29
N LEU A 90 10.00 3.61 -5.93
CA LEU A 90 8.60 3.96 -5.67
C LEU A 90 7.72 3.76 -6.90
N ALA A 91 8.16 4.18 -8.08
CA ALA A 91 7.42 3.99 -9.33
C ALA A 91 7.21 2.49 -9.64
N ALA A 92 8.25 1.68 -9.43
CA ALA A 92 8.18 0.23 -9.63
C ALA A 92 7.26 -0.45 -8.59
N ALA A 93 7.34 -0.07 -7.32
CA ALA A 93 6.44 -0.56 -6.27
C ALA A 93 4.98 -0.18 -6.55
N GLN A 94 4.74 1.05 -7.03
CA GLN A 94 3.41 1.53 -7.41
C GLN A 94 2.83 0.73 -8.59
N ALA A 95 3.64 0.40 -9.60
CA ALA A 95 3.21 -0.44 -10.71
C ALA A 95 2.81 -1.84 -10.23
N ALA A 96 3.62 -2.45 -9.37
CA ALA A 96 3.31 -3.76 -8.77
C ALA A 96 2.06 -3.72 -7.89
N TRP A 97 1.84 -2.63 -7.14
CA TRP A 97 0.61 -2.44 -6.38
C TRP A 97 -0.62 -2.29 -7.29
N ASN A 98 -0.51 -1.57 -8.41
CA ASN A 98 -1.61 -1.49 -9.39
C ASN A 98 -1.96 -2.87 -9.94
N ASP A 99 -0.96 -3.69 -10.30
CA ASP A 99 -1.19 -5.07 -10.77
C ASP A 99 -1.89 -5.91 -9.71
N TRP A 100 -1.45 -5.79 -8.44
CA TRP A 100 -2.09 -6.49 -7.34
C TRP A 100 -3.55 -6.07 -7.15
N VAL A 101 -3.87 -4.77 -7.18
CA VAL A 101 -5.25 -4.28 -7.03
C VAL A 101 -6.14 -4.80 -8.14
N MET A 102 -5.67 -4.78 -9.39
CA MET A 102 -6.44 -5.26 -10.55
C MET A 102 -6.66 -6.77 -10.53
N THR A 103 -5.75 -7.53 -9.90
CA THR A 103 -5.89 -9.00 -9.75
C THR A 103 -6.61 -9.41 -8.46
N ASN A 104 -6.73 -8.50 -7.47
CA ASN A 104 -7.37 -8.75 -6.17
C ASN A 104 -8.45 -7.69 -5.83
N PRO A 105 -9.41 -7.41 -6.72
CA PRO A 105 -10.33 -6.28 -6.55
C PRO A 105 -11.19 -6.37 -5.28
N VAL A 106 -11.55 -7.58 -4.82
CA VAL A 106 -12.32 -7.80 -3.59
C VAL A 106 -11.52 -7.37 -2.36
N LEU A 107 -10.24 -7.80 -2.27
CA LEU A 107 -9.37 -7.42 -1.16
C LEU A 107 -9.06 -5.92 -1.19
N ALA A 108 -8.82 -5.36 -2.37
CA ALA A 108 -8.59 -3.93 -2.54
C ALA A 108 -9.80 -3.09 -2.10
N GLN A 109 -11.02 -3.50 -2.46
CA GLN A 109 -12.24 -2.84 -1.99
C GLN A 109 -12.35 -2.89 -0.46
N LEU A 110 -12.09 -4.05 0.15
CA LEU A 110 -12.15 -4.20 1.61
C LEU A 110 -11.13 -3.32 2.33
N LEU A 111 -9.92 -3.20 1.79
CA LEU A 111 -8.84 -2.40 2.38
C LEU A 111 -9.07 -0.89 2.26
N TYR A 112 -9.53 -0.40 1.10
CA TYR A 112 -9.45 1.02 0.77
C TYR A 112 -10.80 1.75 0.77
N TRP A 113 -11.95 1.04 0.67
CA TRP A 113 -13.26 1.72 0.49
C TRP A 113 -14.28 1.46 1.58
N ARG A 114 -13.97 0.71 2.63
CA ARG A 114 -14.90 0.40 3.73
C ARG A 114 -16.29 -0.07 3.24
N PRO A 115 -16.38 -1.06 2.34
CA PRO A 115 -17.64 -1.43 1.68
C PRO A 115 -18.63 -2.14 2.61
N VAL A 116 -18.21 -2.53 3.83
CA VAL A 116 -19.00 -3.32 4.78
C VAL A 116 -19.44 -2.44 5.94
N PRO A 117 -20.73 -2.11 6.06
CA PRO A 117 -21.22 -1.29 7.16
C PRO A 117 -20.92 -1.92 8.53
N GLY A 118 -20.39 -1.12 9.44
CA GLY A 118 -20.08 -1.55 10.81
C GLY A 118 -18.88 -2.48 10.96
N PHE A 119 -18.15 -2.79 9.87
CA PHE A 119 -16.89 -3.51 9.97
C PHE A 119 -15.73 -2.52 10.22
N GLU A 120 -14.97 -2.83 11.26
CA GLU A 120 -13.67 -2.22 11.54
C GLU A 120 -12.66 -3.34 11.77
N PRO A 121 -11.47 -3.30 11.12
CA PRO A 121 -10.45 -4.31 11.32
C PRO A 121 -9.94 -4.26 12.76
N SER A 122 -9.66 -5.44 13.32
CA SER A 122 -9.02 -5.54 14.63
C SER A 122 -7.63 -4.90 14.61
N PRO A 123 -7.10 -4.45 15.77
CA PRO A 123 -5.74 -3.92 15.85
C PRO A 123 -4.68 -4.87 15.28
N LYS A 124 -4.89 -6.18 15.43
CA LYS A 124 -4.01 -7.20 14.86
C LYS A 124 -4.08 -7.23 13.33
N ALA A 125 -5.28 -7.24 12.77
CA ALA A 125 -5.48 -7.26 11.32
C ALA A 125 -5.00 -5.97 10.66
N TYR A 126 -5.07 -4.84 11.36
CA TYR A 126 -4.65 -3.53 10.87
C TYR A 126 -3.14 -3.30 10.92
N GLN A 127 -2.40 -4.07 11.72
CA GLN A 127 -0.96 -3.90 11.92
C GLN A 127 -0.12 -3.87 10.61
N PRO A 128 -0.34 -4.77 9.63
CA PRO A 128 0.41 -4.71 8.36
C PRO A 128 0.12 -3.43 7.55
N ALA A 129 -1.08 -2.86 7.65
CA ALA A 129 -1.42 -1.60 6.99
C ALA A 129 -0.66 -0.41 7.60
N LEU A 130 -0.46 -0.39 8.92
CA LEU A 130 0.40 0.60 9.60
C LEU A 130 1.86 0.46 9.14
N GLN A 131 2.38 -0.76 9.09
CA GLN A 131 3.74 -1.01 8.60
C GLN A 131 3.92 -0.56 7.14
N LEU A 132 2.94 -0.80 6.28
CA LEU A 132 2.94 -0.32 4.90
C LEU A 132 3.00 1.22 4.86
N GLN A 133 2.23 1.90 5.70
CA GLN A 133 2.24 3.37 5.80
C GLN A 133 3.62 3.88 6.23
N ASP A 134 4.22 3.29 7.26
CA ASP A 134 5.56 3.66 7.74
C ASP A 134 6.62 3.49 6.66
N LEU A 135 6.61 2.36 5.93
CA LEU A 135 7.53 2.11 4.82
C LEU A 135 7.30 3.07 3.64
N GLY A 136 6.05 3.40 3.33
CA GLY A 136 5.71 4.39 2.31
C GLY A 136 6.25 5.77 2.67
N TRP A 137 6.13 6.16 3.93
CA TRP A 137 6.67 7.41 4.43
C TRP A 137 8.21 7.43 4.39
N ALA A 138 8.85 6.34 4.81
CA ALA A 138 10.31 6.20 4.73
C ALA A 138 10.82 6.27 3.28
N ALA A 139 10.07 5.76 2.32
CA ALA A 139 10.41 5.85 0.89
C ALA A 139 10.35 7.29 0.35
N LEU A 140 9.34 8.08 0.76
CA LEU A 140 9.28 9.51 0.43
C LEU A 140 10.43 10.28 1.10
N GLN A 141 10.74 9.97 2.35
CA GLN A 141 11.88 10.57 3.07
C GLN A 141 13.20 10.25 2.36
N ALA A 142 13.41 9.01 1.91
CA ALA A 142 14.59 8.63 1.13
C ALA A 142 14.74 9.46 -0.16
N ALA A 143 13.63 9.77 -0.85
CA ALA A 143 13.65 10.64 -2.03
C ALA A 143 14.01 12.10 -1.69
N VAL A 144 13.60 12.58 -0.51
CA VAL A 144 14.00 13.89 0.01
C VAL A 144 15.49 13.90 0.34
N ASP A 145 15.99 12.90 1.05
CA ASP A 145 17.38 12.80 1.47
C ASP A 145 18.34 12.65 0.25
N ALA A 146 17.85 11.99 -0.81
CA ALA A 146 18.56 11.92 -2.10
C ALA A 146 18.47 13.21 -2.93
N GLY A 147 17.79 14.25 -2.44
CA GLY A 147 17.60 15.52 -3.16
C GLY A 147 16.69 15.43 -4.37
N GLN A 148 15.92 14.35 -4.51
CA GLN A 148 14.99 14.16 -5.62
C GLN A 148 13.65 14.86 -5.38
N LEU A 149 13.26 15.07 -4.11
CA LEU A 149 12.06 15.79 -3.72
C LEU A 149 12.37 16.86 -2.67
N ALA A 150 11.55 17.89 -2.62
CA ALA A 150 11.56 18.88 -1.55
C ALA A 150 11.06 18.26 -0.23
N ARG A 151 11.54 18.77 0.91
CA ARG A 151 11.20 18.27 2.27
C ARG A 151 9.69 18.13 2.51
N ALA A 152 8.88 19.00 1.92
CA ALA A 152 7.42 18.97 2.04
C ALA A 152 6.78 17.69 1.48
N ALA A 153 7.44 16.97 0.57
CA ALA A 153 6.94 15.69 0.04
C ALA A 153 6.83 14.59 1.11
N ALA A 154 7.72 14.59 2.11
CA ALA A 154 7.73 13.65 3.21
C ALA A 154 6.97 14.17 4.45
N SER A 155 6.19 15.24 4.33
CA SER A 155 5.25 15.69 5.36
C SER A 155 3.98 14.81 5.36
N GLU A 156 3.18 14.92 6.42
CA GLU A 156 1.87 14.27 6.49
C GLU A 156 0.99 14.65 5.28
N GLU A 157 0.96 15.93 4.91
CA GLU A 157 0.23 16.42 3.73
C GLU A 157 0.77 15.85 2.42
N GLY A 158 2.10 15.79 2.27
CA GLY A 158 2.74 15.22 1.08
C GLY A 158 2.43 13.73 0.92
N ALA A 159 2.53 12.95 1.99
CA ALA A 159 2.18 11.53 1.99
C ALA A 159 0.68 11.30 1.73
N ALA A 160 -0.18 12.16 2.31
CA ALA A 160 -1.62 12.11 2.03
C ALA A 160 -1.92 12.42 0.56
N LEU A 161 -1.27 13.44 -0.03
CA LEU A 161 -1.45 13.79 -1.43
C LEU A 161 -0.99 12.65 -2.35
N TYR A 162 0.16 12.02 -2.07
CA TYR A 162 0.61 10.82 -2.79
C TYR A 162 -0.46 9.73 -2.77
N THR A 163 -0.99 9.43 -1.57
CA THR A 163 -2.04 8.42 -1.39
C THR A 163 -3.32 8.76 -2.16
N ILE A 164 -3.78 10.02 -2.10
CA ILE A 164 -4.97 10.49 -2.82
C ILE A 164 -4.80 10.30 -4.33
N LEU A 165 -3.64 10.68 -4.87
CA LEU A 165 -3.36 10.57 -6.30
C LEU A 165 -3.37 9.12 -6.77
N MET A 166 -2.67 8.24 -6.06
CA MET A 166 -2.55 6.82 -6.43
C MET A 166 -3.88 6.08 -6.24
N ALA A 167 -4.56 6.31 -5.11
CA ALA A 167 -5.88 5.73 -4.84
C ALA A 167 -6.94 6.25 -5.83
N GLY A 168 -6.84 7.51 -6.26
CA GLY A 168 -7.73 8.09 -7.26
C GLY A 168 -7.66 7.36 -8.60
N VAL A 169 -6.46 7.05 -9.09
CA VAL A 169 -6.25 6.28 -10.33
C VAL A 169 -6.95 4.91 -10.25
N ILE A 170 -6.71 4.17 -9.18
CA ILE A 170 -7.28 2.84 -8.99
C ILE A 170 -8.81 2.89 -8.79
N SER A 171 -9.32 3.87 -8.02
CA SER A 171 -10.75 4.02 -7.83
C SER A 171 -11.48 4.25 -9.15
N GLN A 172 -10.93 5.10 -10.02
CA GLN A 172 -11.48 5.34 -11.35
C GLN A 172 -11.36 4.10 -12.24
N GLN A 173 -10.27 3.37 -12.17
CA GLN A 173 -10.07 2.15 -12.95
C GLN A 173 -11.09 1.07 -12.59
N LEU A 174 -11.23 0.77 -11.29
CA LEU A 174 -12.18 -0.25 -10.82
C LEU A 174 -13.65 0.14 -11.05
N ALA A 175 -13.96 1.43 -10.97
CA ALA A 175 -15.32 1.91 -11.19
C ALA A 175 -15.76 1.85 -12.66
N ASN A 176 -14.83 2.02 -13.61
CA ASN A 176 -15.16 2.18 -15.02
C ASN A 176 -14.77 0.97 -15.89
N GLU A 177 -13.64 0.33 -15.61
CA GLU A 177 -13.11 -0.78 -16.40
C GLU A 177 -12.51 -1.88 -15.48
N PRO A 178 -13.32 -2.53 -14.63
CA PRO A 178 -12.81 -3.49 -13.62
C PRO A 178 -12.20 -4.75 -14.24
N ALA A 179 -12.52 -5.07 -15.49
CA ALA A 179 -12.00 -6.24 -16.20
C ALA A 179 -10.68 -5.99 -16.95
N ALA A 180 -10.20 -4.72 -17.01
CA ALA A 180 -8.93 -4.41 -17.65
C ALA A 180 -7.75 -4.87 -16.77
N THR A 181 -6.56 -5.03 -17.35
CA THR A 181 -5.33 -5.20 -16.59
C THR A 181 -4.76 -3.84 -16.18
N ALA A 182 -3.82 -3.80 -15.25
CA ALA A 182 -3.14 -2.55 -14.89
C ALA A 182 -2.43 -1.92 -16.11
N ALA A 183 -1.89 -2.75 -17.01
CA ALA A 183 -1.20 -2.28 -18.21
C ALA A 183 -2.13 -1.71 -19.29
N THR A 184 -3.36 -2.23 -19.41
CA THR A 184 -4.30 -1.87 -20.48
C THR A 184 -5.42 -0.93 -20.04
N GLY A 185 -5.61 -0.76 -18.74
CA GLY A 185 -6.67 0.06 -18.17
C GLY A 185 -6.52 1.54 -18.52
N ARG A 186 -7.63 2.19 -18.84
CA ARG A 186 -7.66 3.59 -19.25
C ARG A 186 -7.07 4.54 -18.22
N PHE A 187 -7.25 4.25 -16.94
CA PHE A 187 -6.75 5.09 -15.85
C PHE A 187 -5.40 4.60 -15.33
N THR A 188 -5.19 3.30 -15.15
CA THR A 188 -3.93 2.76 -14.61
C THR A 188 -2.72 3.07 -15.48
N ARG A 189 -2.89 3.14 -16.81
CA ARG A 189 -1.81 3.57 -17.72
C ARG A 189 -1.34 5.02 -17.48
N LEU A 190 -2.14 5.83 -16.78
CA LEU A 190 -1.80 7.20 -16.41
C LEU A 190 -1.01 7.30 -15.09
N THR A 191 -0.82 6.19 -14.38
CA THR A 191 -0.05 6.19 -13.12
C THR A 191 1.32 6.87 -13.25
N PRO A 192 2.13 6.62 -14.31
CA PRO A 192 3.41 7.34 -14.46
C PRO A 192 3.24 8.86 -14.61
N THR A 193 2.20 9.30 -15.33
CA THR A 193 1.91 10.73 -15.51
C THR A 193 1.49 11.38 -14.19
N VAL A 194 0.63 10.71 -13.41
CA VAL A 194 0.17 11.22 -12.11
C VAL A 194 1.32 11.26 -11.11
N LEU A 195 2.21 10.26 -11.14
CA LEU A 195 3.44 10.27 -10.34
C LEU A 195 4.38 11.41 -10.76
N ASP A 196 4.58 11.66 -12.06
CA ASP A 196 5.36 12.80 -12.55
C ASP A 196 4.78 14.14 -12.10
N MET A 197 3.45 14.28 -12.06
CA MET A 197 2.79 15.47 -11.50
C MET A 197 3.14 15.68 -10.01
N PHE A 198 3.13 14.62 -9.21
CA PHE A 198 3.56 14.67 -7.80
C PHE A 198 5.02 15.07 -7.68
N ILE A 199 5.90 14.45 -8.46
CA ILE A 199 7.35 14.73 -8.48
C ILE A 199 7.62 16.19 -8.86
N ARG A 200 6.95 16.71 -9.88
CA ARG A 200 7.11 18.12 -10.31
C ARG A 200 6.59 19.10 -9.28
N TYR A 201 5.48 18.78 -8.63
CA TYR A 201 4.91 19.63 -7.58
C TYR A 201 5.84 19.76 -6.37
N TYR A 202 6.54 18.67 -6.03
CA TYR A 202 7.53 18.63 -4.96
C TYR A 202 8.97 18.67 -5.47
N ALA A 203 9.22 19.20 -6.67
CA ALA A 203 10.59 19.36 -7.16
C ALA A 203 11.39 20.29 -6.22
N PRO A 204 12.66 19.97 -5.93
CA PRO A 204 13.51 20.85 -5.15
C PRO A 204 13.64 22.23 -5.81
N ALA A 205 13.64 23.31 -5.01
CA ALA A 205 13.89 24.64 -5.55
C ALA A 205 15.29 24.69 -6.23
N PRO A 206 15.40 25.25 -7.45
CA PRO A 206 16.70 25.40 -8.09
C PRO A 206 17.58 26.29 -7.20
N GLY A 207 18.68 25.77 -6.68
CA GLY A 207 19.71 26.56 -6.01
C GLY A 207 19.91 26.37 -4.49
N VAL A 208 19.24 25.44 -3.83
CA VAL A 208 19.60 25.05 -2.45
C VAL A 208 20.74 24.02 -2.53
N LEU A 209 21.97 24.52 -2.73
CA LEU A 209 23.17 23.74 -2.50
C LEU A 209 23.24 23.35 -1.01
N LYS A 210 23.71 22.14 -0.72
CA LYS A 210 23.88 21.55 0.60
C LYS A 210 24.40 22.61 1.58
N GLU A 211 23.64 22.93 2.63
CA GLU A 211 24.20 23.58 3.81
C GLU A 211 25.25 22.64 4.42
N GLY A 212 26.53 22.89 4.17
CA GLY A 212 27.60 22.07 4.72
C GLY A 212 28.99 22.30 4.17
N GLU A 213 29.20 23.23 3.21
CA GLU A 213 30.57 23.71 2.94
C GLU A 213 30.76 25.08 3.61
N PRO A 214 31.75 25.24 4.50
CA PRO A 214 32.12 26.56 5.03
C PRO A 214 32.60 27.41 3.85
N ASP A 215 31.98 28.58 3.69
CA ASP A 215 32.43 29.62 2.75
C ASP A 215 33.81 30.16 3.17
N ASP A 216 34.84 29.61 2.58
CA ASP A 216 36.25 30.00 2.79
C ASP A 216 36.61 31.34 2.13
N ARG A 217 35.58 32.15 1.79
CA ARG A 217 35.74 33.45 1.09
C ARG A 217 35.34 34.67 1.90
N LEU A 218 35.31 34.58 3.22
CA LEU A 218 35.19 35.78 4.02
C LEU A 218 36.62 36.38 4.18
N PRO A 219 36.86 37.64 3.74
CA PRO A 219 38.12 38.32 4.01
C PRO A 219 38.27 38.58 5.50
N ASP A 220 39.42 38.22 6.04
CA ASP A 220 39.86 38.47 7.40
C ASP A 220 39.67 39.97 7.78
N PRO A 221 38.81 40.34 8.76
CA PRO A 221 38.59 41.73 9.15
C PRO A 221 39.73 42.29 10.03
N GLY A 222 40.91 41.63 10.10
CA GLY A 222 41.97 41.92 11.07
C GLY A 222 43.21 42.66 10.54
N ARG A 223 43.30 43.08 9.27
CA ARG A 223 44.47 43.93 8.81
C ARG A 223 44.04 45.40 8.66
N GLY A 224 44.20 46.12 9.73
CA GLY A 224 44.26 47.58 9.72
C GLY A 224 45.51 48.08 9.01
N PRO A 225 45.50 49.32 8.42
CA PRO A 225 46.61 49.88 7.73
C PRO A 225 47.75 50.21 8.72
N THR A 226 48.96 49.81 8.37
CA THR A 226 50.19 50.29 9.03
C THR A 226 50.39 51.79 8.74
N PRO A 227 50.66 52.60 9.75
CA PRO A 227 51.00 54.03 9.53
C PRO A 227 52.47 54.16 9.07
N ASP A 228 52.69 55.02 8.11
CA ASP A 228 53.98 55.67 7.84
C ASP A 228 54.24 56.80 8.82
#